data_434c01aa78097a2ca6cd280a4172a43d
#
_entry.id   434c01aa78097a2ca6cd280a4172a43d
#
_cell.length_a   1.000
_cell.length_b   1.000
_cell.length_c   1.000
_cell.angle_alpha   90.00
_cell.angle_beta   90.00
_cell.angle_gamma   90.00
#
_symmetry.space_group_name_H-M   'P 1'
#
loop_
_entity.id
_entity.type
_entity.pdbx_description
1 polymer ?
#
loop_
_entity_poly.entity_id
_entity_poly.type
_entity_poly.pdbx_seq_one_letter_code
_entity_poly.pdbx_strand_id
1 'polypeptide(L)'
;VLAGAVAAAALPQDKKPKKDDPFDVEAREYLGTKESETAVQRGLEFLAAKQVSDGHWNSGPYNADSAITGLGAMAFLSAGHQPGRGKYGDLMTRTVDWLADSVQRSGVVGRGGSAGPPMYGHGFATLALAELYGMTKREDFRSKVESAIQLIVSTQNAEGGWRYQPTVADADISVTAVQVLALKGAFNAGIKVPEETVKKAVGYIKRCANNPDGGFSYQAGTTGSGPARTGAAVTCLYLCGEKDSSECKRGIQYLDEHPIDGYEWAYRQHYMYALYYCTQAYYQVGGAKWKKWFTGVRDRLVRSQSSDGSWRDNPGQEYATSMSILVLQVPAGLLPIYQK
;
A
#
# COMPACT_ATOMS: atom_id res chain seq x y z
N VAL A 1 17.55 14.83 47.74
CA VAL A 1 17.29 15.76 46.62
C VAL A 1 18.36 15.49 45.56
N LEU A 2 18.07 14.67 44.61
CA LEU A 2 18.82 14.56 43.37
C LEU A 2 17.81 14.20 42.26
N ALA A 3 17.45 15.20 41.48
CA ALA A 3 16.64 15.04 40.30
C ALA A 3 17.53 14.47 39.18
N GLY A 4 17.32 13.21 38.79
CA GLY A 4 17.90 12.60 37.64
C GLY A 4 17.06 12.94 36.40
N ALA A 5 17.58 13.81 35.55
CA ALA A 5 17.00 14.07 34.24
C ALA A 5 17.19 12.84 33.33
N VAL A 6 16.09 12.20 32.96
CA VAL A 6 16.07 11.18 31.91
C VAL A 6 16.19 11.92 30.59
N ALA A 7 17.35 11.79 29.94
CA ALA A 7 17.56 12.28 28.58
C ALA A 7 16.66 11.48 27.63
N ALA A 8 15.65 12.14 27.07
CA ALA A 8 14.90 11.62 25.93
C ALA A 8 15.86 11.46 24.75
N ALA A 9 16.05 10.23 24.28
CA ALA A 9 16.77 9.97 23.04
C ALA A 9 16.00 10.64 21.89
N ALA A 10 16.55 11.73 21.39
CA ALA A 10 16.04 12.43 20.21
C ALA A 10 16.17 11.51 19.01
N LEU A 11 15.08 11.28 18.30
CA LEU A 11 15.09 10.75 16.95
C LEU A 11 16.04 11.63 16.11
N PRO A 12 16.81 11.06 15.17
CA PRO A 12 17.72 11.84 14.36
C PRO A 12 16.94 12.92 13.61
N GLN A 13 17.19 14.17 13.99
CA GLN A 13 16.72 15.34 13.26
C GLN A 13 17.33 15.33 11.86
N ASP A 14 16.52 15.70 10.89
CA ASP A 14 16.81 15.91 9.50
C ASP A 14 18.27 16.28 9.20
N LYS A 15 19.03 15.33 8.68
CA LYS A 15 20.24 15.67 7.95
C LYS A 15 19.80 16.41 6.71
N LYS A 16 20.11 17.72 6.63
CA LYS A 16 19.97 18.49 5.39
C LYS A 16 20.47 17.65 4.23
N PRO A 17 19.72 17.55 3.12
CA PRO A 17 20.14 16.74 1.97
C PRO A 17 21.55 17.17 1.55
N LYS A 18 22.45 16.22 1.38
CA LYS A 18 23.76 16.47 0.79
C LYS A 18 23.51 16.88 -0.65
N LYS A 19 24.04 18.03 -1.04
CA LYS A 19 23.81 18.72 -2.31
C LYS A 19 24.22 17.94 -3.57
N ASP A 20 24.78 16.72 -3.42
CA ASP A 20 25.40 15.93 -4.48
C ASP A 20 25.02 14.44 -4.43
N ASP A 21 23.81 14.07 -3.96
CA ASP A 21 23.31 12.72 -4.12
C ASP A 21 22.54 12.61 -5.45
N PRO A 22 23.13 12.02 -6.51
CA PRO A 22 22.49 11.91 -7.82
C PRO A 22 21.19 11.11 -7.78
N PHE A 23 20.95 10.32 -6.73
CA PHE A 23 19.72 9.56 -6.55
C PHE A 23 18.56 10.41 -6.02
N ASP A 24 18.82 11.52 -5.33
CA ASP A 24 17.79 12.33 -4.68
C ASP A 24 17.12 13.34 -5.65
N VAL A 25 17.79 13.72 -6.73
CA VAL A 25 17.29 14.69 -7.71
C VAL A 25 16.39 14.02 -8.76
N GLU A 26 16.79 12.85 -9.28
CA GLU A 26 16.02 12.14 -10.31
C GLU A 26 14.74 11.47 -9.75
N ALA A 27 14.72 11.10 -8.47
CA ALA A 27 13.56 10.49 -7.83
C ALA A 27 12.39 11.47 -7.59
N ARG A 28 12.64 12.78 -7.70
CA ARG A 28 11.63 13.83 -7.54
C ARG A 28 11.05 14.33 -8.87
N GLU A 29 11.52 13.80 -10.00
CA GLU A 29 10.95 14.16 -11.28
C GLU A 29 9.50 13.65 -11.37
N TYR A 30 8.55 14.56 -11.54
CA TYR A 30 7.17 14.19 -11.83
C TYR A 30 7.08 13.63 -13.24
N LEU A 31 6.89 12.33 -13.35
CA LEU A 31 6.83 11.59 -14.61
C LEU A 31 5.41 11.45 -15.18
N GLY A 32 4.43 12.15 -14.63
CA GLY A 32 3.07 12.23 -15.16
C GLY A 32 3.02 12.97 -16.50
N THR A 33 2.03 12.66 -17.32
CA THR A 33 1.71 13.35 -18.56
C THR A 33 0.26 13.80 -18.56
N LYS A 34 -0.11 14.72 -19.44
CA LYS A 34 -1.49 15.17 -19.60
C LYS A 34 -2.45 14.00 -19.86
N GLU A 35 -2.01 13.01 -20.61
CA GLU A 35 -2.78 11.79 -20.90
C GLU A 35 -2.97 10.95 -19.63
N SER A 36 -1.94 10.78 -18.81
CA SER A 36 -2.05 10.04 -17.54
C SER A 36 -2.91 10.79 -16.53
N GLU A 37 -2.82 12.11 -16.47
CA GLU A 37 -3.69 12.94 -15.62
C GLU A 37 -5.16 12.83 -16.06
N THR A 38 -5.41 12.86 -17.37
CA THR A 38 -6.75 12.64 -17.94
C THR A 38 -7.26 11.24 -17.62
N ALA A 39 -6.41 10.22 -17.72
CA ALA A 39 -6.77 8.85 -17.38
C ALA A 39 -7.12 8.71 -15.89
N VAL A 40 -6.36 9.33 -14.99
CA VAL A 40 -6.68 9.39 -13.55
C VAL A 40 -8.04 10.06 -13.33
N GLN A 41 -8.28 11.22 -13.94
CA GLN A 41 -9.54 11.94 -13.79
C GLN A 41 -10.75 11.10 -14.23
N ARG A 42 -10.66 10.41 -15.38
CA ARG A 42 -11.72 9.51 -15.87
C ARG A 42 -11.93 8.31 -14.94
N GLY A 43 -10.85 7.76 -14.37
CA GLY A 43 -10.94 6.68 -13.39
C GLY A 43 -11.62 7.11 -12.09
N LEU A 44 -11.34 8.32 -11.60
CA LEU A 44 -12.02 8.90 -10.44
C LEU A 44 -13.51 9.15 -10.71
N GLU A 45 -13.87 9.60 -11.92
CA GLU A 45 -15.27 9.77 -12.34
C GLU A 45 -16.02 8.42 -12.38
N PHE A 46 -15.37 7.37 -12.92
CA PHE A 46 -15.89 6.00 -12.86
C PHE A 46 -16.14 5.56 -11.41
N LEU A 47 -15.14 5.67 -10.54
CA LEU A 47 -15.30 5.30 -9.12
C LEU A 47 -16.39 6.11 -8.42
N ALA A 48 -16.48 7.42 -8.70
CA ALA A 48 -17.52 8.25 -8.13
C ALA A 48 -18.93 7.80 -8.53
N ALA A 49 -19.11 7.41 -9.80
CA ALA A 49 -20.37 6.88 -10.30
C ALA A 49 -20.74 5.49 -9.74
N LYS A 50 -19.76 4.75 -9.23
CA LYS A 50 -19.92 3.38 -8.68
C LYS A 50 -20.02 3.33 -7.16
N GLN A 51 -19.81 4.45 -6.46
CA GLN A 51 -19.96 4.48 -5.01
C GLN A 51 -21.40 4.16 -4.60
N VAL A 52 -21.57 3.23 -3.67
CA VAL A 52 -22.87 2.95 -3.04
C VAL A 52 -23.23 4.10 -2.10
N SER A 53 -24.53 4.33 -1.90
CA SER A 53 -25.04 5.51 -1.18
C SER A 53 -24.50 5.68 0.25
N ASP A 54 -24.10 4.59 0.92
CA ASP A 54 -23.53 4.61 2.26
C ASP A 54 -22.00 4.82 2.29
N GLY A 55 -21.34 4.93 1.11
CA GLY A 55 -19.94 5.32 1.00
C GLY A 55 -18.94 4.24 0.62
N HIS A 56 -19.38 2.99 0.46
CA HIS A 56 -18.48 1.90 0.06
C HIS A 56 -18.49 1.63 -1.45
N TRP A 57 -17.57 0.76 -1.88
CA TRP A 57 -17.56 0.15 -3.21
C TRP A 57 -17.68 -1.37 -3.12
N ASN A 58 -18.35 -1.92 -4.12
CA ASN A 58 -18.32 -3.34 -4.44
C ASN A 58 -17.32 -3.57 -5.58
N SER A 59 -16.82 -4.79 -5.76
CA SER A 59 -15.99 -5.15 -6.92
C SER A 59 -16.09 -6.65 -7.19
N GLY A 60 -16.71 -7.05 -8.29
CA GLY A 60 -16.96 -8.45 -8.60
C GLY A 60 -17.69 -9.18 -7.46
N PRO A 61 -17.13 -10.26 -6.87
CA PRO A 61 -17.76 -10.98 -5.77
C PRO A 61 -17.59 -10.31 -4.40
N TYR A 62 -16.83 -9.21 -4.30
CA TYR A 62 -16.50 -8.52 -3.06
C TYR A 62 -17.52 -7.41 -2.79
N ASN A 63 -18.56 -7.73 -2.03
CA ASN A 63 -19.60 -6.79 -1.64
C ASN A 63 -19.28 -6.15 -0.29
N ALA A 64 -19.48 -4.85 -0.16
CA ALA A 64 -19.19 -4.08 1.05
C ALA A 64 -17.79 -4.43 1.63
N ASP A 65 -16.82 -4.59 0.73
CA ASP A 65 -15.47 -5.03 1.11
C ASP A 65 -14.61 -3.85 1.55
N SER A 66 -13.95 -4.02 2.70
CA SER A 66 -13.14 -2.97 3.30
C SER A 66 -11.81 -2.72 2.55
N ALA A 67 -11.24 -3.75 1.87
CA ALA A 67 -10.07 -3.53 1.02
C ALA A 67 -10.43 -2.68 -0.19
N ILE A 68 -11.52 -3.03 -0.89
CA ILE A 68 -11.98 -2.29 -2.07
C ILE A 68 -12.30 -0.83 -1.70
N THR A 69 -13.00 -0.64 -0.58
CA THR A 69 -13.35 0.70 -0.10
C THR A 69 -12.12 1.49 0.34
N GLY A 70 -11.17 0.86 1.03
CA GLY A 70 -9.89 1.47 1.41
C GLY A 70 -9.04 1.87 0.19
N LEU A 71 -8.93 1.00 -0.81
CA LEU A 71 -8.22 1.29 -2.06
C LEU A 71 -8.88 2.45 -2.83
N GLY A 72 -10.22 2.47 -2.90
CA GLY A 72 -10.98 3.58 -3.48
C GLY A 72 -10.69 4.90 -2.76
N ALA A 73 -10.75 4.92 -1.42
CA ALA A 73 -10.41 6.09 -0.63
C ALA A 73 -8.99 6.59 -0.93
N MET A 74 -8.01 5.69 -0.93
CA MET A 74 -6.61 6.03 -1.23
C MET A 74 -6.43 6.54 -2.66
N ALA A 75 -7.20 6.04 -3.65
CA ALA A 75 -7.16 6.54 -5.02
C ALA A 75 -7.56 8.02 -5.08
N PHE A 76 -8.63 8.42 -4.40
CA PHE A 76 -9.04 9.84 -4.31
C PHE A 76 -8.02 10.68 -3.54
N LEU A 77 -7.50 10.19 -2.42
CA LEU A 77 -6.46 10.89 -1.64
C LEU A 77 -5.19 11.11 -2.44
N SER A 78 -4.74 10.10 -3.20
CA SER A 78 -3.54 10.18 -4.03
C SER A 78 -3.65 11.23 -5.14
N ALA A 79 -4.88 11.57 -5.53
CA ALA A 79 -5.19 12.64 -6.49
C ALA A 79 -5.52 14.00 -5.81
N GLY A 80 -5.30 14.10 -4.48
CA GLY A 80 -5.45 15.35 -3.73
C GLY A 80 -6.88 15.65 -3.25
N HIS A 81 -7.82 14.70 -3.36
CA HIS A 81 -9.19 14.88 -2.90
C HIS A 81 -9.35 14.46 -1.44
N GLN A 82 -9.90 15.35 -0.63
CA GLN A 82 -10.07 15.16 0.82
C GLN A 82 -11.55 15.21 1.22
N PRO A 83 -11.93 14.60 2.35
CA PRO A 83 -13.27 14.70 2.92
C PRO A 83 -13.70 16.16 3.12
N GLY A 84 -14.94 16.48 2.78
CA GLY A 84 -15.55 17.79 2.97
C GLY A 84 -15.02 18.91 2.06
N ARG A 85 -14.17 18.61 1.07
CA ARG A 85 -13.57 19.62 0.19
C ARG A 85 -13.64 19.27 -1.30
N GLY A 86 -14.05 20.24 -2.10
CA GLY A 86 -14.04 20.17 -3.58
C GLY A 86 -15.05 19.17 -4.17
N LYS A 87 -14.84 18.82 -5.43
CA LYS A 87 -15.77 18.01 -6.24
C LYS A 87 -16.17 16.69 -5.58
N TYR A 88 -15.28 16.03 -4.87
CA TYR A 88 -15.49 14.71 -4.27
C TYR A 88 -15.55 14.75 -2.73
N GLY A 89 -15.74 15.95 -2.13
CA GLY A 89 -15.72 16.13 -0.69
C GLY A 89 -16.75 15.29 0.05
N ASP A 90 -18.02 15.33 -0.42
CA ASP A 90 -19.12 14.55 0.19
C ASP A 90 -18.96 13.03 -0.04
N LEU A 91 -18.48 12.64 -1.22
CA LEU A 91 -18.15 11.26 -1.53
C LEU A 91 -17.10 10.73 -0.53
N MET A 92 -16.03 11.47 -0.36
CA MET A 92 -14.95 11.11 0.55
C MET A 92 -15.40 11.10 2.01
N THR A 93 -16.27 12.01 2.42
CA THR A 93 -16.85 12.02 3.78
C THR A 93 -17.60 10.72 4.04
N ARG A 94 -18.51 10.31 3.15
CA ARG A 94 -19.24 9.03 3.29
C ARG A 94 -18.29 7.83 3.34
N THR A 95 -17.25 7.82 2.48
CA THR A 95 -16.27 6.73 2.47
C THR A 95 -15.54 6.60 3.80
N VAL A 96 -15.11 7.73 4.35
CA VAL A 96 -14.37 7.77 5.62
C VAL A 96 -15.26 7.32 6.77
N ASP A 97 -16.49 7.81 6.82
CA ASP A 97 -17.47 7.42 7.85
C ASP A 97 -17.76 5.92 7.78
N TRP A 98 -17.96 5.39 6.55
CA TRP A 98 -18.16 3.95 6.35
C TRP A 98 -16.96 3.11 6.83
N LEU A 99 -15.72 3.50 6.47
CA LEU A 99 -14.50 2.81 6.93
C LEU A 99 -14.37 2.86 8.45
N ALA A 100 -14.59 4.03 9.04
CA ALA A 100 -14.52 4.23 10.48
C ALA A 100 -15.57 3.41 11.23
N ASP A 101 -16.79 3.30 10.71
CA ASP A 101 -17.88 2.50 11.27
C ASP A 101 -17.70 0.99 11.03
N SER A 102 -16.80 0.62 10.12
CA SER A 102 -16.42 -0.77 9.88
C SER A 102 -15.37 -1.29 10.87
N VAL A 103 -14.84 -0.42 11.76
CA VAL A 103 -13.93 -0.85 12.84
C VAL A 103 -14.76 -1.51 13.95
N GLN A 104 -14.62 -2.82 14.08
CA GLN A 104 -15.32 -3.62 15.09
C GLN A 104 -14.70 -3.44 16.48
N ARG A 105 -15.40 -3.88 17.52
CA ARG A 105 -14.88 -3.90 18.92
C ARG A 105 -13.60 -4.74 19.07
N SER A 106 -13.42 -5.75 18.21
CA SER A 106 -12.20 -6.57 18.14
C SER A 106 -11.00 -5.83 17.54
N GLY A 107 -11.20 -4.68 16.91
CA GLY A 107 -10.22 -3.96 16.10
C GLY A 107 -10.21 -4.35 14.62
N VAL A 108 -10.89 -5.42 14.21
CA VAL A 108 -11.00 -5.79 12.79
C VAL A 108 -11.71 -4.68 12.03
N VAL A 109 -11.14 -4.25 10.90
CA VAL A 109 -11.81 -3.34 9.96
C VAL A 109 -12.50 -4.18 8.89
N GLY A 110 -13.79 -4.28 8.97
CA GLY A 110 -14.61 -5.02 8.01
C GLY A 110 -16.03 -5.21 8.51
N ARG A 111 -16.97 -5.20 7.57
CA ARG A 111 -18.35 -5.61 7.79
C ARG A 111 -18.47 -7.05 7.32
N GLY A 112 -19.12 -7.93 8.08
CA GLY A 112 -19.30 -9.34 7.69
C GLY A 112 -19.97 -9.46 6.32
N GLY A 113 -19.66 -10.56 5.60
CA GLY A 113 -20.29 -10.86 4.29
C GLY A 113 -19.40 -10.61 3.07
N SER A 114 -18.21 -10.02 3.21
CA SER A 114 -17.23 -9.98 2.12
C SER A 114 -16.70 -11.39 1.80
N ALA A 115 -16.54 -11.69 0.51
CA ALA A 115 -15.96 -12.96 0.04
C ALA A 115 -14.43 -13.04 0.25
N GLY A 116 -13.77 -11.92 0.58
CA GLY A 116 -12.32 -11.83 0.73
C GLY A 116 -11.81 -12.30 2.10
N PRO A 117 -10.52 -12.71 2.17
CA PRO A 117 -9.88 -13.00 3.45
C PRO A 117 -9.83 -11.75 4.34
N PRO A 118 -10.29 -11.82 5.61
CA PRO A 118 -10.47 -10.66 6.48
C PRO A 118 -9.22 -9.78 6.62
N MET A 119 -8.03 -10.37 6.71
CA MET A 119 -6.79 -9.62 6.93
C MET A 119 -6.33 -8.80 5.72
N TYR A 120 -6.73 -9.13 4.49
CA TYR A 120 -6.54 -8.21 3.35
C TYR A 120 -7.42 -6.97 3.50
N GLY A 121 -8.70 -7.18 3.79
CA GLY A 121 -9.66 -6.10 4.05
C GLY A 121 -9.18 -5.20 5.17
N HIS A 122 -8.80 -5.80 6.29
CA HIS A 122 -8.28 -5.12 7.45
C HIS A 122 -7.03 -4.29 7.14
N GLY A 123 -6.04 -4.87 6.45
CA GLY A 123 -4.77 -4.19 6.17
C GLY A 123 -4.94 -2.96 5.26
N PHE A 124 -5.62 -3.10 4.11
CA PHE A 124 -5.84 -1.97 3.20
C PHE A 124 -6.76 -0.89 3.79
N ALA A 125 -7.81 -1.29 4.52
CA ALA A 125 -8.68 -0.34 5.19
C ALA A 125 -7.97 0.40 6.34
N THR A 126 -7.13 -0.30 7.11
CA THR A 126 -6.32 0.32 8.17
C THR A 126 -5.30 1.30 7.58
N LEU A 127 -4.64 0.93 6.47
CA LEU A 127 -3.76 1.86 5.75
C LEU A 127 -4.53 3.12 5.31
N ALA A 128 -5.70 2.96 4.68
CA ALA A 128 -6.52 4.09 4.25
C ALA A 128 -6.94 4.99 5.42
N LEU A 129 -7.38 4.42 6.55
CA LEU A 129 -7.72 5.16 7.76
C LEU A 129 -6.51 5.89 8.35
N ALA A 130 -5.32 5.26 8.33
CA ALA A 130 -4.09 5.87 8.80
C ALA A 130 -3.67 7.07 7.93
N GLU A 131 -3.72 6.93 6.60
CA GLU A 131 -3.45 8.02 5.66
C GLU A 131 -4.44 9.18 5.85
N LEU A 132 -5.74 8.87 5.94
CA LEU A 132 -6.80 9.85 6.22
C LEU A 132 -6.56 10.59 7.53
N TYR A 133 -6.28 9.87 8.63
CA TYR A 133 -5.95 10.48 9.91
C TYR A 133 -4.69 11.35 9.82
N GLY A 134 -3.65 10.85 9.16
CA GLY A 134 -2.40 11.58 8.94
C GLY A 134 -2.60 12.91 8.20
N MET A 135 -3.46 12.92 7.17
CA MET A 135 -3.72 14.09 6.32
C MET A 135 -4.73 15.06 6.92
N THR A 136 -5.73 14.58 7.68
CA THR A 136 -6.85 15.41 8.18
C THR A 136 -6.75 15.77 9.64
N LYS A 137 -6.01 14.98 10.45
CA LYS A 137 -5.91 15.09 11.90
C LYS A 137 -7.28 15.08 12.64
N ARG A 138 -8.25 14.36 12.06
CA ARG A 138 -9.56 14.16 12.69
C ARG A 138 -9.43 13.22 13.89
N GLU A 139 -9.44 13.79 15.09
CA GLU A 139 -9.24 13.05 16.35
C GLU A 139 -10.30 11.97 16.61
N ASP A 140 -11.50 12.10 16.05
CA ASP A 140 -12.56 11.08 16.14
C ASP A 140 -12.16 9.74 15.48
N PHE A 141 -11.17 9.73 14.57
CA PHE A 141 -10.65 8.50 13.98
C PHE A 141 -9.47 7.90 14.71
N ARG A 142 -8.81 8.65 15.57
CA ARG A 142 -7.58 8.21 16.22
C ARG A 142 -7.75 6.88 16.93
N SER A 143 -8.73 6.78 17.80
CA SER A 143 -9.00 5.57 18.58
C SER A 143 -9.33 4.36 17.69
N LYS A 144 -9.99 4.58 16.55
CA LYS A 144 -10.30 3.54 15.57
C LYS A 144 -9.04 3.03 14.88
N VAL A 145 -8.15 3.92 14.45
CA VAL A 145 -6.84 3.55 13.89
C VAL A 145 -6.00 2.81 14.92
N GLU A 146 -5.92 3.32 16.15
CA GLU A 146 -5.19 2.66 17.25
C GLU A 146 -5.72 1.25 17.51
N SER A 147 -7.04 1.06 17.54
CA SER A 147 -7.67 -0.26 17.72
C SER A 147 -7.34 -1.21 16.57
N ALA A 148 -7.38 -0.73 15.32
CA ALA A 148 -7.01 -1.52 14.15
C ALA A 148 -5.51 -1.92 14.17
N ILE A 149 -4.62 -1.01 14.55
CA ILE A 149 -3.19 -1.31 14.71
C ILE A 149 -2.96 -2.29 15.85
N GLN A 150 -3.66 -2.17 16.97
CA GLN A 150 -3.55 -3.12 18.07
C GLN A 150 -3.94 -4.55 17.64
N LEU A 151 -4.93 -4.71 16.77
CA LEU A 151 -5.25 -6.01 16.18
C LEU A 151 -4.07 -6.57 15.37
N ILE A 152 -3.47 -5.77 14.50
CA ILE A 152 -2.28 -6.20 13.73
C ILE A 152 -1.19 -6.69 14.69
N VAL A 153 -0.90 -5.90 15.72
CA VAL A 153 0.14 -6.25 16.72
C VAL A 153 -0.18 -7.55 17.43
N SER A 154 -1.42 -7.72 17.90
CA SER A 154 -1.83 -8.89 18.71
C SER A 154 -1.99 -10.18 17.92
N THR A 155 -2.16 -10.09 16.61
CA THR A 155 -2.35 -11.25 15.72
C THR A 155 -1.09 -11.63 14.94
N GLN A 156 0.04 -10.95 15.19
CA GLN A 156 1.33 -11.36 14.64
C GLN A 156 1.73 -12.74 15.16
N ASN A 157 2.03 -13.68 14.27
CA ASN A 157 2.43 -15.01 14.68
C ASN A 157 3.89 -15.08 15.21
N ALA A 158 4.29 -16.23 15.71
CA ALA A 158 5.64 -16.43 16.25
C ALA A 158 6.76 -16.23 15.21
N GLU A 159 6.46 -16.45 13.92
CA GLU A 159 7.38 -16.22 12.81
C GLU A 159 7.49 -14.73 12.42
N GLY A 160 6.61 -13.88 12.91
CA GLY A 160 6.61 -12.46 12.64
C GLY A 160 5.72 -12.02 11.48
N GLY A 161 4.91 -12.90 10.92
CA GLY A 161 4.01 -12.58 9.80
C GLY A 161 2.52 -12.70 10.14
N TRP A 162 1.69 -12.57 9.13
CA TRP A 162 0.22 -12.70 9.19
C TRP A 162 -0.30 -13.47 7.99
N ARG A 163 -1.50 -14.03 8.14
CA ARG A 163 -2.25 -14.67 7.07
C ARG A 163 -3.71 -14.22 7.05
N TYR A 164 -4.58 -14.97 6.42
CA TYR A 164 -5.94 -14.63 6.03
C TYR A 164 -6.88 -14.31 7.20
N GLN A 165 -6.70 -15.00 8.34
CA GLN A 165 -7.54 -14.81 9.50
C GLN A 165 -6.82 -13.99 10.59
N PRO A 166 -7.53 -13.22 11.42
CA PRO A 166 -6.94 -12.47 12.52
C PRO A 166 -6.55 -13.40 13.69
N THR A 167 -5.66 -14.34 13.42
CA THR A 167 -5.18 -15.37 14.35
C THR A 167 -3.68 -15.54 14.23
N VAL A 168 -3.03 -15.99 15.30
CA VAL A 168 -1.58 -16.23 15.37
C VAL A 168 -1.13 -17.56 14.75
N ALA A 169 -1.81 -18.06 13.70
CA ALA A 169 -1.53 -19.36 13.10
C ALA A 169 -0.28 -19.32 12.19
N ASP A 170 -0.48 -19.25 10.90
CA ASP A 170 0.59 -19.23 9.90
C ASP A 170 0.74 -17.82 9.28
N ALA A 171 1.62 -17.67 8.31
CA ALA A 171 1.85 -16.41 7.63
C ALA A 171 2.14 -16.60 6.13
N ASP A 172 1.85 -15.58 5.33
CA ASP A 172 2.33 -15.44 3.96
C ASP A 172 2.82 -14.02 3.68
N ILE A 173 3.64 -13.90 2.64
CA ILE A 173 4.28 -12.64 2.28
C ILE A 173 3.28 -11.55 1.85
N SER A 174 2.17 -11.93 1.22
CA SER A 174 1.23 -10.98 0.65
C SER A 174 0.38 -10.30 1.73
N VAL A 175 -0.15 -11.08 2.68
CA VAL A 175 -0.86 -10.52 3.83
C VAL A 175 0.11 -9.79 4.75
N THR A 176 1.30 -10.33 4.98
CA THR A 176 2.33 -9.65 5.78
C THR A 176 2.67 -8.28 5.21
N ALA A 177 2.82 -8.17 3.89
CA ALA A 177 3.14 -6.90 3.25
C ALA A 177 2.07 -5.83 3.50
N VAL A 178 0.79 -6.14 3.36
CA VAL A 178 -0.25 -5.13 3.59
C VAL A 178 -0.35 -4.72 5.06
N GLN A 179 -0.09 -5.64 6.03
CA GLN A 179 -0.01 -5.25 7.44
C GLN A 179 1.19 -4.32 7.69
N VAL A 180 2.35 -4.58 7.07
CA VAL A 180 3.53 -3.69 7.19
C VAL A 180 3.23 -2.31 6.61
N LEU A 181 2.53 -2.22 5.47
CA LEU A 181 2.10 -0.92 4.94
C LEU A 181 1.17 -0.19 5.91
N ALA A 182 0.20 -0.89 6.51
CA ALA A 182 -0.72 -0.31 7.50
C ALA A 182 0.03 0.20 8.75
N LEU A 183 0.98 -0.58 9.27
CA LEU A 183 1.84 -0.17 10.38
C LEU A 183 2.68 1.06 10.02
N LYS A 184 3.25 1.11 8.80
CA LYS A 184 4.04 2.26 8.35
C LYS A 184 3.18 3.50 8.15
N GLY A 185 2.00 3.40 7.55
CA GLY A 185 1.03 4.50 7.42
C GLY A 185 0.63 5.06 8.79
N ALA A 186 0.33 4.19 9.75
CA ALA A 186 0.02 4.58 11.13
C ALA A 186 1.19 5.28 11.83
N PHE A 187 2.41 4.76 11.67
CA PHE A 187 3.62 5.40 12.19
C PHE A 187 3.81 6.81 11.61
N ASN A 188 3.67 6.97 10.29
CA ASN A 188 3.75 8.27 9.62
C ASN A 188 2.66 9.24 10.11
N ALA A 189 1.48 8.73 10.43
CA ALA A 189 0.38 9.51 11.00
C ALA A 189 0.57 9.91 12.48
N GLY A 190 1.61 9.38 13.16
CA GLY A 190 1.91 9.65 14.57
C GLY A 190 1.23 8.68 15.54
N ILE A 191 0.72 7.56 15.06
CA ILE A 191 0.20 6.46 15.89
C ILE A 191 1.36 5.57 16.35
N LYS A 192 1.34 5.17 17.62
CA LYS A 192 2.38 4.32 18.19
C LYS A 192 2.35 2.92 17.59
N VAL A 193 3.47 2.50 16.99
CA VAL A 193 3.70 1.14 16.47
C VAL A 193 4.86 0.52 17.25
N PRO A 194 4.72 -0.69 17.83
CA PRO A 194 5.82 -1.35 18.51
C PRO A 194 6.94 -1.71 17.54
N GLU A 195 8.16 -1.29 17.85
CA GLU A 195 9.36 -1.57 17.04
C GLU A 195 9.60 -3.09 16.87
N GLU A 196 9.33 -3.86 17.91
CA GLU A 196 9.50 -5.31 17.91
C GLU A 196 8.58 -5.99 16.87
N THR A 197 7.35 -5.50 16.69
CA THR A 197 6.43 -5.99 15.66
C THR A 197 7.02 -5.77 14.27
N VAL A 198 7.59 -4.59 14.01
CA VAL A 198 8.23 -4.28 12.73
C VAL A 198 9.47 -5.15 12.49
N LYS A 199 10.33 -5.30 13.52
CA LYS A 199 11.53 -6.17 13.44
C LYS A 199 11.18 -7.62 13.11
N LYS A 200 10.16 -8.18 13.77
CA LYS A 200 9.68 -9.54 13.48
C LYS A 200 9.14 -9.68 12.06
N ALA A 201 8.37 -8.69 11.58
CA ALA A 201 7.86 -8.68 10.21
C ALA A 201 9.00 -8.65 9.17
N VAL A 202 10.00 -7.79 9.38
CA VAL A 202 11.22 -7.76 8.55
C VAL A 202 11.93 -9.13 8.55
N GLY A 203 12.09 -9.74 9.71
CA GLY A 203 12.68 -11.08 9.84
C GLY A 203 11.91 -12.14 9.05
N TYR A 204 10.57 -12.11 9.11
CA TYR A 204 9.71 -13.01 8.31
C TYR A 204 9.91 -12.78 6.82
N ILE A 205 9.86 -11.53 6.36
CA ILE A 205 10.03 -11.17 4.95
C ILE A 205 11.40 -11.64 4.44
N LYS A 206 12.49 -11.42 5.19
CA LYS A 206 13.82 -11.90 4.83
C LYS A 206 13.90 -13.41 4.69
N ARG A 207 13.20 -14.18 5.54
CA ARG A 207 13.14 -15.64 5.40
C ARG A 207 12.37 -16.11 4.16
N CYS A 208 11.48 -15.30 3.60
CA CYS A 208 10.86 -15.59 2.31
C CYS A 208 11.82 -15.42 1.11
N ALA A 209 12.97 -14.78 1.29
CA ALA A 209 14.01 -14.60 0.27
C ALA A 209 14.89 -15.85 0.04
N ASN A 210 14.44 -17.03 0.42
CA ASN A 210 15.21 -18.29 0.34
C ASN A 210 15.15 -18.94 -1.06
N ASN A 211 15.32 -18.16 -2.12
CA ASN A 211 15.33 -18.64 -3.49
C ASN A 211 16.68 -18.35 -4.18
N PRO A 212 17.22 -19.30 -4.95
CA PRO A 212 18.48 -19.11 -5.69
C PRO A 212 18.43 -17.95 -6.68
N ASP A 213 17.27 -17.69 -7.27
CA ASP A 213 17.03 -16.62 -8.25
C ASP A 213 16.93 -15.20 -7.64
N GLY A 214 16.96 -15.08 -6.31
CA GLY A 214 16.88 -13.79 -5.59
C GLY A 214 15.48 -13.28 -5.37
N GLY A 215 14.45 -13.92 -5.90
CA GLY A 215 13.05 -13.55 -5.66
C GLY A 215 12.53 -14.07 -4.31
N PHE A 216 11.28 -13.71 -4.00
CA PHE A 216 10.64 -14.05 -2.73
C PHE A 216 9.54 -15.10 -2.91
N SER A 217 9.55 -16.11 -2.04
CA SER A 217 8.54 -17.16 -1.97
C SER A 217 7.25 -16.70 -1.30
N TYR A 218 6.19 -17.49 -1.43
CA TYR A 218 4.91 -17.19 -0.82
C TYR A 218 4.92 -17.29 0.71
N GLN A 219 5.63 -18.29 1.23
CA GLN A 219 5.82 -18.50 2.68
C GLN A 219 7.31 -18.71 2.97
N ALA A 220 7.71 -18.41 4.19
CA ALA A 220 9.08 -18.70 4.64
C ALA A 220 9.39 -20.21 4.53
N GLY A 221 10.57 -20.54 4.06
CA GLY A 221 11.00 -21.92 3.88
C GLY A 221 10.40 -22.66 2.68
N THR A 222 9.54 -22.01 1.89
CA THR A 222 9.03 -22.58 0.63
C THR A 222 9.85 -22.11 -0.58
N THR A 223 9.67 -22.78 -1.72
CA THR A 223 10.30 -22.43 -2.99
C THR A 223 9.33 -21.74 -3.94
N GLY A 224 9.83 -21.20 -5.02
CA GLY A 224 9.06 -20.54 -6.07
C GLY A 224 8.92 -19.04 -5.83
N SER A 225 9.59 -18.28 -6.67
CA SER A 225 9.57 -16.81 -6.68
C SER A 225 8.42 -16.28 -7.54
N GLY A 226 8.10 -14.99 -7.39
CA GLY A 226 7.17 -14.31 -8.26
C GLY A 226 7.28 -12.79 -8.14
N PRO A 227 7.12 -12.03 -9.26
CA PRO A 227 7.30 -10.58 -9.27
C PRO A 227 6.41 -9.84 -8.27
N ALA A 228 5.13 -10.23 -8.16
CA ALA A 228 4.19 -9.59 -7.22
C ALA A 228 4.67 -9.70 -5.75
N ARG A 229 5.09 -10.90 -5.34
CA ARG A 229 5.60 -11.18 -3.99
C ARG A 229 6.93 -10.48 -3.75
N THR A 230 7.81 -10.51 -4.74
CA THR A 230 9.12 -9.85 -4.67
C THR A 230 8.96 -8.33 -4.60
N GLY A 231 8.06 -7.74 -5.41
CA GLY A 231 7.74 -6.32 -5.33
C GLY A 231 7.20 -5.92 -3.95
N ALA A 232 6.30 -6.72 -3.37
CA ALA A 232 5.76 -6.48 -2.04
C ALA A 232 6.85 -6.56 -0.95
N ALA A 233 7.71 -7.58 -1.01
CA ALA A 233 8.82 -7.74 -0.07
C ALA A 233 9.82 -6.58 -0.15
N VAL A 234 10.26 -6.22 -1.36
CA VAL A 234 11.19 -5.11 -1.58
C VAL A 234 10.61 -3.80 -1.07
N THR A 235 9.34 -3.52 -1.37
CA THR A 235 8.64 -2.33 -0.85
C THR A 235 8.68 -2.29 0.68
N CYS A 236 8.33 -3.38 1.35
CA CYS A 236 8.35 -3.46 2.82
C CYS A 236 9.75 -3.27 3.38
N LEU A 237 10.76 -3.90 2.78
CA LEU A 237 12.16 -3.75 3.22
C LEU A 237 12.63 -2.30 3.11
N TYR A 238 12.32 -1.60 2.03
CA TYR A 238 12.61 -0.16 1.92
C TYR A 238 11.91 0.66 2.99
N LEU A 239 10.60 0.47 3.17
CA LEU A 239 9.80 1.21 4.16
C LEU A 239 10.26 0.97 5.60
N CYS A 240 10.88 -0.18 5.87
CA CYS A 240 11.44 -0.54 7.17
C CYS A 240 12.94 -0.22 7.34
N GLY A 241 13.57 0.49 6.39
CA GLY A 241 14.98 0.90 6.46
C GLY A 241 16.00 -0.17 6.04
N GLU A 242 15.56 -1.28 5.45
CA GLU A 242 16.40 -2.44 5.09
C GLU A 242 16.85 -2.42 3.60
N LYS A 243 16.89 -1.25 2.98
CA LYS A 243 17.25 -1.07 1.57
C LYS A 243 18.61 -1.67 1.18
N ASP A 244 19.56 -1.69 2.12
CA ASP A 244 20.92 -2.16 1.91
C ASP A 244 21.11 -3.65 2.19
N SER A 245 20.08 -4.36 2.65
CA SER A 245 20.13 -5.80 2.89
C SER A 245 20.37 -6.57 1.59
N SER A 246 21.02 -7.74 1.71
CA SER A 246 21.30 -8.64 0.57
C SER A 246 20.01 -9.10 -0.10
N GLU A 247 18.99 -9.39 0.71
CA GLU A 247 17.68 -9.83 0.24
C GLU A 247 16.98 -8.74 -0.58
N CYS A 248 17.04 -7.49 -0.13
CA CYS A 248 16.45 -6.37 -0.87
C CYS A 248 17.16 -6.18 -2.22
N LYS A 249 18.49 -6.17 -2.24
CA LYS A 249 19.29 -6.00 -3.47
C LYS A 249 19.04 -7.11 -4.48
N ARG A 250 19.01 -8.37 -4.02
CA ARG A 250 18.71 -9.52 -4.88
C ARG A 250 17.28 -9.49 -5.39
N GLY A 251 16.31 -9.07 -4.55
CA GLY A 251 14.94 -8.88 -4.98
C GLY A 251 14.78 -7.85 -6.10
N ILE A 252 15.51 -6.73 -6.05
CA ILE A 252 15.53 -5.74 -7.13
C ILE A 252 16.11 -6.34 -8.40
N GLN A 253 17.20 -7.09 -8.31
CA GLN A 253 17.78 -7.79 -9.45
C GLN A 253 16.78 -8.78 -10.07
N TYR A 254 16.10 -9.57 -9.23
CA TYR A 254 15.05 -10.48 -9.68
C TYR A 254 13.95 -9.74 -10.46
N LEU A 255 13.48 -8.58 -9.98
CA LEU A 255 12.46 -7.79 -10.69
C LEU A 255 12.96 -7.26 -12.04
N ASP A 256 14.23 -6.89 -12.15
CA ASP A 256 14.84 -6.48 -13.43
C ASP A 256 14.91 -7.63 -14.45
N GLU A 257 15.15 -8.85 -13.99
CA GLU A 257 15.25 -10.06 -14.80
C GLU A 257 13.88 -10.69 -15.15
N HIS A 258 12.85 -10.37 -14.37
CA HIS A 258 11.48 -10.91 -14.53
C HIS A 258 10.44 -9.79 -14.66
N PRO A 259 10.52 -8.98 -15.73
CA PRO A 259 9.60 -7.85 -15.91
C PRO A 259 8.16 -8.32 -16.11
N ILE A 260 7.21 -7.53 -15.59
CA ILE A 260 5.76 -7.77 -15.74
C ILE A 260 5.16 -6.87 -16.83
N ASP A 261 5.90 -6.65 -17.91
CA ASP A 261 5.57 -5.73 -19.00
C ASP A 261 5.00 -6.43 -20.24
N GLY A 262 5.02 -7.77 -20.29
CA GLY A 262 4.45 -8.55 -21.38
C GLY A 262 2.92 -8.54 -21.43
N TYR A 263 2.36 -8.67 -22.64
CA TYR A 263 0.91 -8.76 -22.87
C TYR A 263 0.26 -9.92 -22.08
N GLU A 264 0.97 -11.03 -21.93
CA GLU A 264 0.55 -12.20 -21.17
C GLU A 264 0.28 -11.88 -19.68
N TRP A 265 0.93 -10.88 -19.10
CA TRP A 265 0.73 -10.48 -17.71
C TRP A 265 -0.64 -9.84 -17.49
N ALA A 266 -1.18 -9.08 -18.46
CA ALA A 266 -2.48 -8.44 -18.36
C ALA A 266 -3.64 -9.44 -18.19
N TYR A 267 -3.44 -10.72 -18.52
CA TYR A 267 -4.41 -11.81 -18.35
C TYR A 267 -4.12 -12.73 -17.17
N ARG A 268 -3.03 -12.48 -16.43
CA ARG A 268 -2.73 -13.26 -15.22
C ARG A 268 -3.54 -12.72 -14.04
N GLN A 269 -3.96 -13.62 -13.18
CA GLN A 269 -4.57 -13.25 -11.90
C GLN A 269 -3.62 -12.35 -11.09
N HIS A 270 -4.19 -11.32 -10.46
CA HIS A 270 -3.46 -10.38 -9.60
C HIS A 270 -2.45 -9.47 -10.33
N TYR A 271 -2.70 -9.14 -11.60
CA TYR A 271 -1.83 -8.25 -12.34
C TYR A 271 -1.73 -6.85 -11.72
N MET A 272 -2.87 -6.25 -11.35
CA MET A 272 -2.87 -4.93 -10.71
C MET A 272 -2.19 -4.94 -9.33
N TYR A 273 -2.29 -6.06 -8.60
CA TYR A 273 -1.54 -6.25 -7.36
C TYR A 273 -0.02 -6.23 -7.61
N ALA A 274 0.43 -6.93 -8.65
CA ALA A 274 1.84 -6.93 -9.03
C ALA A 274 2.31 -5.52 -9.44
N LEU A 275 1.53 -4.82 -10.27
CA LEU A 275 1.84 -3.44 -10.68
C LEU A 275 1.96 -2.50 -9.47
N TYR A 276 1.02 -2.58 -8.54
CA TYR A 276 0.98 -1.73 -7.34
C TYR A 276 2.28 -1.86 -6.52
N TYR A 277 2.66 -3.08 -6.17
CA TYR A 277 3.85 -3.28 -5.35
C TYR A 277 5.16 -3.09 -6.11
N CYS A 278 5.27 -3.56 -7.34
CA CYS A 278 6.47 -3.33 -8.13
C CYS A 278 6.70 -1.84 -8.42
N THR A 279 5.63 -1.06 -8.63
CA THR A 279 5.74 0.39 -8.82
C THR A 279 6.27 1.07 -7.56
N GLN A 280 5.80 0.71 -6.39
CA GLN A 280 6.33 1.23 -5.13
C GLN A 280 7.78 0.81 -4.91
N ALA A 281 8.13 -0.46 -5.19
CA ALA A 281 9.51 -0.93 -5.10
C ALA A 281 10.44 -0.10 -5.98
N TYR A 282 10.13 0.07 -7.26
CA TYR A 282 10.95 0.87 -8.17
C TYR A 282 10.97 2.36 -7.82
N TYR A 283 9.87 2.90 -7.29
CA TYR A 283 9.85 4.27 -6.77
C TYR A 283 10.84 4.46 -5.62
N GLN A 284 10.90 3.51 -4.70
CA GLN A 284 11.87 3.54 -3.59
C GLN A 284 13.31 3.38 -4.08
N VAL A 285 13.55 2.57 -5.10
CA VAL A 285 14.87 2.42 -5.77
C VAL A 285 15.30 3.75 -6.39
N GLY A 286 14.40 4.41 -7.12
CA GLY A 286 14.66 5.69 -7.77
C GLY A 286 15.54 5.59 -9.03
N GLY A 287 16.02 6.75 -9.48
CA GLY A 287 16.95 6.88 -10.60
C GLY A 287 16.45 6.32 -11.93
N ALA A 288 17.37 5.88 -12.76
CA ALA A 288 17.07 5.39 -14.12
C ALA A 288 16.13 4.15 -14.12
N LYS A 289 16.21 3.30 -13.10
CA LYS A 289 15.32 2.13 -12.97
C LYS A 289 13.87 2.56 -12.76
N TRP A 290 13.65 3.53 -11.88
CA TRP A 290 12.32 4.11 -11.66
C TRP A 290 11.78 4.75 -12.94
N LYS A 291 12.56 5.60 -13.59
CA LYS A 291 12.15 6.29 -14.82
C LYS A 291 11.74 5.31 -15.91
N LYS A 292 12.57 4.28 -16.15
CA LYS A 292 12.28 3.23 -17.14
C LYS A 292 10.99 2.48 -16.79
N TRP A 293 10.86 2.03 -15.53
CA TRP A 293 9.69 1.28 -15.06
C TRP A 293 8.42 2.11 -15.19
N PHE A 294 8.41 3.30 -14.58
CA PHE A 294 7.19 4.10 -14.51
C PHE A 294 6.70 4.56 -15.88
N THR A 295 7.61 4.99 -16.77
CA THR A 295 7.24 5.39 -18.13
C THR A 295 6.53 4.24 -18.86
N GLY A 296 7.06 3.02 -18.79
CA GLY A 296 6.44 1.85 -19.43
C GLY A 296 5.08 1.49 -18.85
N VAL A 297 4.96 1.51 -17.51
CA VAL A 297 3.69 1.20 -16.81
C VAL A 297 2.64 2.28 -17.06
N ARG A 298 3.01 3.55 -16.93
CA ARG A 298 2.14 4.71 -17.21
C ARG A 298 1.52 4.61 -18.61
N ASP A 299 2.36 4.46 -19.63
CA ASP A 299 1.90 4.44 -21.02
C ASP A 299 1.00 3.23 -21.31
N ARG A 300 1.25 2.10 -20.65
CA ARG A 300 0.41 0.91 -20.74
C ARG A 300 -0.95 1.12 -20.08
N LEU A 301 -0.98 1.66 -18.87
CA LEU A 301 -2.24 1.96 -18.17
C LEU A 301 -3.08 2.95 -18.96
N VAL A 302 -2.48 4.01 -19.51
CA VAL A 302 -3.19 4.97 -20.36
C VAL A 302 -3.82 4.28 -21.57
N ARG A 303 -3.07 3.41 -22.28
CA ARG A 303 -3.59 2.70 -23.46
C ARG A 303 -4.63 1.64 -23.14
N SER A 304 -4.60 1.03 -21.95
CA SER A 304 -5.52 -0.06 -21.57
C SER A 304 -6.79 0.42 -20.86
N GLN A 305 -6.95 1.73 -20.64
CA GLN A 305 -8.15 2.27 -20.01
C GLN A 305 -9.38 2.08 -20.92
N SER A 306 -10.45 1.54 -20.36
CA SER A 306 -11.72 1.35 -21.05
C SER A 306 -12.41 2.69 -21.36
N SER A 307 -13.36 2.69 -22.30
CA SER A 307 -14.10 3.89 -22.73
C SER A 307 -14.89 4.53 -21.57
N ASP A 308 -15.33 3.74 -20.58
CA ASP A 308 -16.04 4.20 -19.38
C ASP A 308 -15.11 4.77 -18.29
N GLY A 309 -13.79 4.80 -18.52
CA GLY A 309 -12.79 5.30 -17.57
C GLY A 309 -12.25 4.23 -16.63
N SER A 310 -12.72 2.99 -16.68
CA SER A 310 -12.27 1.91 -15.81
C SER A 310 -11.05 1.16 -16.34
N TRP A 311 -10.44 0.36 -15.46
CA TRP A 311 -9.54 -0.75 -15.80
C TRP A 311 -10.15 -2.08 -15.36
N ARG A 312 -9.57 -3.18 -15.82
CA ARG A 312 -10.08 -4.53 -15.56
C ARG A 312 -9.01 -5.41 -14.92
N ASP A 313 -9.41 -6.13 -13.89
CA ASP A 313 -8.67 -7.24 -13.28
C ASP A 313 -9.68 -8.20 -12.62
N ASN A 314 -9.23 -9.37 -12.18
CA ASN A 314 -10.09 -10.43 -11.67
C ASN A 314 -11.00 -10.05 -10.49
N PRO A 315 -10.53 -9.27 -9.47
CA PRO A 315 -11.43 -8.81 -8.39
C PRO A 315 -12.54 -7.86 -8.83
N GLY A 316 -12.48 -7.31 -10.05
CA GLY A 316 -13.49 -6.40 -10.60
C GLY A 316 -12.92 -5.03 -11.00
N GLN A 317 -13.78 -4.22 -11.63
CA GLN A 317 -13.38 -2.93 -12.21
C GLN A 317 -13.04 -1.88 -11.16
N GLU A 318 -13.76 -1.82 -10.05
CA GLU A 318 -13.52 -0.84 -8.98
C GLU A 318 -12.15 -1.07 -8.32
N TYR A 319 -11.81 -2.34 -8.08
CA TYR A 319 -10.47 -2.73 -7.63
C TYR A 319 -9.40 -2.30 -8.63
N ALA A 320 -9.55 -2.73 -9.89
CA ALA A 320 -8.55 -2.46 -10.93
C ALA A 320 -8.37 -0.96 -11.17
N THR A 321 -9.45 -0.19 -11.15
CA THR A 321 -9.42 1.27 -11.33
C THR A 321 -8.72 1.95 -10.15
N SER A 322 -9.04 1.56 -8.91
CA SER A 322 -8.37 2.09 -7.72
C SER A 322 -6.86 1.81 -7.75
N MET A 323 -6.47 0.58 -8.04
CA MET A 323 -5.05 0.20 -8.16
C MET A 323 -4.33 0.95 -9.29
N SER A 324 -4.96 1.10 -10.46
CA SER A 324 -4.37 1.85 -11.59
C SER A 324 -4.15 3.31 -11.26
N ILE A 325 -5.12 3.96 -10.60
CA ILE A 325 -4.97 5.36 -10.12
C ILE A 325 -3.82 5.45 -9.13
N LEU A 326 -3.76 4.54 -8.13
CA LEU A 326 -2.68 4.54 -7.15
C LEU A 326 -1.31 4.39 -7.80
N VAL A 327 -1.17 3.51 -8.80
CA VAL A 327 0.07 3.34 -9.58
C VAL A 327 0.43 4.63 -10.32
N LEU A 328 -0.53 5.24 -11.02
CA LEU A 328 -0.30 6.47 -11.80
C LEU A 328 0.03 7.68 -10.91
N GLN A 329 -0.42 7.68 -9.65
CA GLN A 329 -0.23 8.78 -8.71
C GLN A 329 0.99 8.62 -7.78
N VAL A 330 1.73 7.51 -7.84
CA VAL A 330 2.97 7.35 -7.05
C VAL A 330 3.94 8.53 -7.23
N PRO A 331 4.21 9.05 -8.46
CA PRO A 331 5.14 10.16 -8.63
C PRO A 331 4.65 11.48 -8.03
N ALA A 332 3.35 11.65 -7.83
CA ALA A 332 2.80 12.86 -7.21
C ALA A 332 3.11 12.94 -5.71
N GLY A 333 3.40 11.80 -5.06
CA GLY A 333 3.84 11.73 -3.66
C GLY A 333 2.84 12.31 -2.65
N LEU A 334 1.55 12.40 -2.99
CA LEU A 334 0.55 13.02 -2.12
C LEU A 334 0.17 12.13 -0.92
N LEU A 335 0.22 10.80 -1.08
CA LEU A 335 0.03 9.90 0.06
C LEU A 335 1.29 9.85 0.93
N PRO A 336 1.20 10.04 2.26
CA PRO A 336 2.34 9.92 3.18
C PRO A 336 3.12 8.61 3.06
N ILE A 337 2.46 7.49 2.72
CA ILE A 337 3.13 6.20 2.49
C ILE A 337 4.09 6.22 1.30
N TYR A 338 3.92 7.13 0.33
CA TYR A 338 4.81 7.28 -0.83
C TYR A 338 5.95 8.28 -0.58
N GLN A 339 5.90 9.04 0.51
CA GLN A 339 6.95 9.98 0.85
C GLN A 339 8.19 9.24 1.39
N LYS A 340 9.38 9.71 0.99
CA LYS A 340 10.68 9.11 1.34
C LYS A 340 11.25 9.74 2.61
#